data_782c11ea063e9551eaedc8f1323bdffc
#
_entry.id   782c11ea063e9551eaedc8f1323bdffc
#
_cell.length_a   1.000
_cell.length_b   1.000
_cell.length_c   1.000
_cell.angle_alpha   90.00
_cell.angle_beta   90.00
_cell.angle_gamma   90.00
#
_symmetry.space_group_name_H-M   'P 1'
#
loop_
_entity.id
_entity.type
_entity.pdbx_description
1 polymer ?
#
loop_
_entity_poly.entity_id
_entity_poly.type
_entity_poly.pdbx_seq_one_letter_code
_entity_poly.pdbx_strand_id
1 'polypeptide(L)'
;MGKILARVETEGFAVRAARMIHMSKSDAQGFYHVHAARPFFGALTDFMSSDPCLVLCLEAPDAIKKWRDLMGATDPAKAAVGSLRKEFGRSIDHNATHGSDAPETAAFELGYFFRGLELR
;
A
#
# COMPACT_ATOMS: atom_id res chain seq x y z
N MET A 1 -4.59 3.17 -11.48
CA MET A 1 -3.37 3.80 -10.93
C MET A 1 -3.46 5.33 -10.94
N GLY A 2 -3.64 5.94 -12.10
CA GLY A 2 -3.69 7.41 -12.19
C GLY A 2 -4.78 8.07 -11.36
N LYS A 3 -5.94 7.45 -11.25
CA LYS A 3 -7.03 7.97 -10.43
C LYS A 3 -6.71 7.94 -8.95
N ILE A 4 -5.97 6.92 -8.49
CA ILE A 4 -5.52 6.84 -7.10
C ILE A 4 -4.48 7.93 -6.83
N LEU A 5 -3.53 8.13 -7.74
CA LEU A 5 -2.54 9.22 -7.60
C LEU A 5 -3.21 10.60 -7.54
N ALA A 6 -4.21 10.84 -8.37
CA ALA A 6 -4.97 12.09 -8.34
C ALA A 6 -5.65 12.30 -6.98
N ARG A 7 -6.23 11.23 -6.42
CA ARG A 7 -6.85 11.29 -5.09
C ARG A 7 -5.83 11.57 -3.99
N VAL A 8 -4.64 10.96 -4.07
CA VAL A 8 -3.54 11.21 -3.14
C VAL A 8 -3.21 12.69 -3.08
N GLU A 9 -3.05 13.32 -4.22
CA GLU A 9 -2.74 14.76 -4.27
C GLU A 9 -3.90 15.62 -3.81
N THR A 10 -5.12 15.30 -4.25
CA THR A 10 -6.33 16.04 -3.86
C THR A 10 -6.55 16.01 -2.34
N GLU A 11 -6.23 14.88 -1.70
CA GLU A 11 -6.38 14.73 -0.25
C GLU A 11 -5.24 15.38 0.55
N GLY A 12 -4.28 16.02 -0.12
CA GLY A 12 -3.25 16.81 0.54
C GLY A 12 -1.98 16.07 0.92
N PHE A 13 -1.76 14.87 0.37
CA PHE A 13 -0.47 14.18 0.54
C PHE A 13 0.57 14.76 -0.42
N ALA A 14 1.80 14.90 0.07
CA ALA A 14 2.96 15.13 -0.80
C ALA A 14 3.58 13.79 -1.16
N VAL A 15 3.85 13.57 -2.45
CA VAL A 15 4.56 12.39 -2.92
C VAL A 15 6.06 12.67 -2.83
N ARG A 16 6.74 12.01 -1.89
CA ARG A 16 8.17 12.21 -1.65
C ARG A 16 9.02 11.28 -2.51
N ALA A 17 8.52 10.10 -2.82
CA ALA A 17 9.19 9.15 -3.70
C ALA A 17 8.14 8.24 -4.34
N ALA A 18 8.43 7.77 -5.56
CA ALA A 18 7.55 6.88 -6.30
C ALA A 18 8.40 5.96 -7.17
N ARG A 19 8.09 4.66 -7.18
CA ARG A 19 8.75 3.67 -8.03
C ARG A 19 7.75 2.66 -8.52
N MET A 20 7.84 2.34 -9.81
CA MET A 20 7.13 1.19 -10.37
C MET A 20 8.03 -0.03 -10.25
N ILE A 21 7.56 -1.07 -9.58
CA ILE A 21 8.32 -2.29 -9.38
C ILE A 21 7.50 -3.52 -9.77
N HIS A 22 8.20 -4.59 -10.10
CA HIS A 22 7.59 -5.91 -10.26
C HIS A 22 8.30 -6.85 -9.28
N MET A 23 7.66 -7.11 -8.15
CA MET A 23 8.23 -7.97 -7.11
C MET A 23 8.30 -9.42 -7.58
N SER A 24 9.40 -10.11 -7.25
CA SER A 24 9.43 -11.56 -7.29
C SER A 24 8.58 -12.12 -6.16
N LYS A 25 8.29 -13.42 -6.20
CA LYS A 25 7.61 -14.08 -5.08
C LYS A 25 8.37 -13.91 -3.78
N SER A 26 9.71 -14.05 -3.81
CA SER A 26 10.52 -13.87 -2.60
C SER A 26 10.55 -12.43 -2.12
N ASP A 27 10.50 -11.45 -3.01
CA ASP A 27 10.39 -10.04 -2.63
C ASP A 27 9.08 -9.78 -1.87
N ALA A 28 7.96 -10.31 -2.39
CA ALA A 28 6.67 -10.18 -1.74
C ALA A 28 6.62 -10.89 -0.40
N GLN A 29 7.22 -12.07 -0.30
CA GLN A 29 7.31 -12.82 0.96
C GLN A 29 8.13 -12.05 2.01
N GLY A 30 9.22 -11.40 1.59
CA GLY A 30 10.03 -10.58 2.49
C GLY A 30 9.28 -9.34 2.98
N PHE A 31 8.55 -8.69 2.10
CA PHE A 31 7.77 -7.51 2.47
C PHE A 31 6.66 -7.85 3.48
N TYR A 32 5.95 -8.94 3.26
CA TYR A 32 4.85 -9.37 4.12
C TYR A 32 5.27 -10.39 5.18
N HIS A 33 6.56 -10.44 5.55
CA HIS A 33 7.09 -11.48 6.45
C HIS A 33 6.37 -11.56 7.80
N VAL A 34 5.83 -10.45 8.30
CA VAL A 34 5.07 -10.42 9.56
C VAL A 34 3.77 -11.24 9.47
N HIS A 35 3.32 -11.53 8.27
CA HIS A 35 2.11 -12.33 8.01
C HIS A 35 2.42 -13.78 7.57
N ALA A 36 3.69 -14.21 7.66
CA ALA A 36 4.12 -15.52 7.12
C ALA A 36 3.32 -16.71 7.67
N ALA A 37 2.84 -16.63 8.90
CA ALA A 37 2.04 -17.69 9.53
C ALA A 37 0.54 -17.59 9.23
N ARG A 38 0.10 -16.55 8.51
CA ARG A 38 -1.32 -16.35 8.22
C ARG A 38 -1.77 -17.19 7.03
N PRO A 39 -3.03 -17.71 7.05
CA PRO A 39 -3.55 -18.52 5.93
C PRO A 39 -3.54 -17.80 4.59
N PHE A 40 -3.70 -16.47 4.58
CA PHE A 40 -3.76 -15.68 3.35
C PHE A 40 -2.38 -15.35 2.76
N PHE A 41 -1.29 -15.69 3.45
CA PHE A 41 0.06 -15.27 3.05
C PHE A 41 0.42 -15.72 1.62
N GLY A 42 0.12 -16.98 1.28
CA GLY A 42 0.39 -17.53 -0.05
C GLY A 42 -0.34 -16.78 -1.15
N ALA A 43 -1.65 -16.58 -0.99
CA ALA A 43 -2.47 -15.87 -1.98
C ALA A 43 -2.07 -14.41 -2.10
N LEU A 44 -1.79 -13.74 -0.98
CA LEU A 44 -1.35 -12.33 -0.98
C LEU A 44 -0.03 -12.15 -1.73
N THR A 45 0.96 -12.98 -1.43
CA THR A 45 2.27 -12.87 -2.06
C THR A 45 2.25 -13.28 -3.53
N ASP A 46 1.40 -14.23 -3.92
CA ASP A 46 1.16 -14.56 -5.33
C ASP A 46 0.57 -13.37 -6.08
N PHE A 47 -0.45 -12.74 -5.49
CA PHE A 47 -1.10 -11.57 -6.10
C PHE A 47 -0.13 -10.40 -6.23
N MET A 48 0.61 -10.07 -5.18
CA MET A 48 1.53 -8.93 -5.16
C MET A 48 2.73 -9.10 -6.09
N SER A 49 3.08 -10.34 -6.43
CA SER A 49 4.16 -10.63 -7.38
C SER A 49 3.67 -10.90 -8.80
N SER A 50 2.36 -10.89 -9.04
CA SER A 50 1.78 -11.23 -10.36
C SER A 50 1.98 -10.14 -11.41
N ASP A 51 1.92 -8.88 -11.01
CA ASP A 51 1.99 -7.72 -11.90
C ASP A 51 2.81 -6.59 -11.27
N PRO A 52 3.28 -5.62 -12.08
CA PRO A 52 3.92 -4.43 -11.55
C PRO A 52 3.01 -3.67 -10.58
N CYS A 53 3.62 -3.08 -9.56
CA CYS A 53 2.90 -2.22 -8.62
C CYS A 53 3.66 -0.91 -8.42
N LEU A 54 2.92 0.13 -8.05
CA LEU A 54 3.49 1.44 -7.74
C LEU A 54 3.66 1.54 -6.23
N VAL A 55 4.91 1.78 -5.79
CA VAL A 55 5.20 2.04 -4.39
C VAL A 55 5.45 3.52 -4.18
N LEU A 56 4.89 4.08 -3.12
CA LEU A 56 4.91 5.51 -2.84
C LEU A 56 5.39 5.77 -1.41
N CYS A 57 6.20 6.81 -1.27
CA CYS A 57 6.44 7.44 0.02
C CYS A 57 5.60 8.71 0.09
N LEU A 58 4.64 8.76 0.98
CA LEU A 58 3.71 9.88 1.15
C LEU A 58 3.99 10.62 2.44
N GLU A 59 3.85 11.94 2.40
CA GLU A 59 4.02 12.81 3.56
C GLU A 59 2.78 13.67 3.78
N ALA A 60 2.30 13.71 5.02
CA ALA A 60 1.23 14.59 5.46
C ALA A 60 1.21 14.61 6.99
N PRO A 61 0.59 15.62 7.64
CA PRO A 61 0.33 15.53 9.07
C PRO A 61 -0.50 14.28 9.37
N ASP A 62 -0.05 13.46 10.34
CA ASP A 62 -0.70 12.19 10.71
C ASP A 62 -0.96 11.27 9.49
N ALA A 63 0.07 11.10 8.66
CA ALA A 63 -0.04 10.47 7.36
C ALA A 63 -0.59 9.04 7.43
N ILE A 64 -0.19 8.25 8.42
CA ILE A 64 -0.63 6.84 8.54
C ILE A 64 -2.15 6.77 8.75
N LYS A 65 -2.66 7.53 9.71
CA LYS A 65 -4.11 7.56 9.97
C LYS A 65 -4.88 8.11 8.77
N LYS A 66 -4.39 9.20 8.20
CA LYS A 66 -5.00 9.83 7.02
C LYS A 66 -5.09 8.88 5.85
N TRP A 67 -4.01 8.13 5.60
CA TRP A 67 -3.98 7.13 4.54
C TRP A 67 -4.94 5.98 4.80
N ARG A 68 -4.97 5.47 6.05
CA ARG A 68 -5.89 4.40 6.42
C ARG A 68 -7.36 4.81 6.23
N ASP A 69 -7.69 6.04 6.62
CA ASP A 69 -9.04 6.57 6.42
C ASP A 69 -9.38 6.69 4.92
N LEU A 70 -8.42 7.12 4.11
CA LEU A 70 -8.62 7.23 2.66
C LEU A 70 -8.77 5.85 1.99
N MET A 71 -7.98 4.87 2.41
CA MET A 71 -8.10 3.50 1.89
C MET A 71 -9.45 2.87 2.22
N GLY A 72 -9.93 3.06 3.44
CA GLY A 72 -11.14 2.42 3.94
C GLY A 72 -10.90 1.00 4.45
N ALA A 73 -12.00 0.31 4.76
CA ALA A 73 -11.95 -1.05 5.30
C ALA A 73 -11.26 -2.02 4.35
N THR A 74 -10.58 -3.03 4.93
CA THR A 74 -9.85 -4.06 4.17
C THR A 74 -10.75 -4.76 3.16
N ASP A 75 -11.98 -5.08 3.56
CA ASP A 75 -12.98 -5.64 2.65
C ASP A 75 -13.64 -4.49 1.86
N PRO A 76 -13.47 -4.43 0.54
CA PRO A 76 -14.09 -3.37 -0.28
C PRO A 76 -15.60 -3.29 -0.13
N ALA A 77 -16.27 -4.42 0.11
CA ALA A 77 -17.72 -4.45 0.29
C ALA A 77 -18.15 -3.71 1.57
N LYS A 78 -17.28 -3.65 2.58
CA LYS A 78 -17.53 -2.98 3.87
C LYS A 78 -16.93 -1.58 3.92
N ALA A 79 -16.15 -1.18 2.91
CA ALA A 79 -15.50 0.12 2.89
C ALA A 79 -16.52 1.23 2.63
N ALA A 80 -16.26 2.40 3.23
CA ALA A 80 -17.15 3.55 3.07
C ALA A 80 -17.12 4.08 1.65
N VAL A 81 -18.25 4.63 1.21
CA VAL A 81 -18.35 5.32 -0.08
C VAL A 81 -17.29 6.45 -0.13
N GLY A 82 -16.59 6.56 -1.24
CA GLY A 82 -15.52 7.53 -1.43
C GLY A 82 -14.14 7.05 -1.00
N SER A 83 -14.04 5.93 -0.29
CA SER A 83 -12.74 5.32 0.04
C SER A 83 -12.15 4.65 -1.20
N LEU A 84 -10.81 4.53 -1.24
CA LEU A 84 -10.13 3.93 -2.38
C LEU A 84 -10.52 2.46 -2.58
N ARG A 85 -10.62 1.72 -1.50
CA ARG A 85 -11.00 0.30 -1.59
C ARG A 85 -12.43 0.11 -2.07
N LYS A 86 -13.35 1.00 -1.69
CA LYS A 86 -14.71 0.94 -2.18
C LYS A 86 -14.78 1.21 -3.68
N GLU A 87 -14.02 2.18 -4.17
CA GLU A 87 -14.04 2.56 -5.58
C GLU A 87 -13.27 1.59 -6.49
N PHE A 88 -12.12 1.07 -6.02
CA PHE A 88 -11.17 0.34 -6.87
C PHE A 88 -10.92 -1.09 -6.44
N GLY A 89 -11.26 -1.47 -5.22
CA GLY A 89 -11.05 -2.83 -4.74
C GLY A 89 -12.11 -3.79 -5.25
N ARG A 90 -11.73 -5.05 -5.46
CA ARG A 90 -12.63 -6.11 -5.94
C ARG A 90 -13.00 -7.07 -4.83
N SER A 91 -12.05 -7.40 -3.95
CA SER A 91 -12.21 -8.36 -2.86
C SER A 91 -11.19 -8.06 -1.78
N ILE A 92 -11.23 -8.81 -0.66
CA ILE A 92 -10.25 -8.67 0.42
C ILE A 92 -8.82 -8.91 -0.11
N ASP A 93 -8.64 -9.91 -0.98
CA ASP A 93 -7.33 -10.24 -1.55
C ASP A 93 -6.91 -9.28 -2.67
N HIS A 94 -7.86 -8.63 -3.33
CA HIS A 94 -7.66 -7.72 -4.45
C HIS A 94 -8.24 -6.35 -4.11
N ASN A 95 -7.76 -5.75 -3.03
CA ASN A 95 -8.36 -4.53 -2.45
C ASN A 95 -7.70 -3.22 -2.88
N ALA A 96 -6.96 -3.23 -3.96
CA ALA A 96 -6.38 -2.10 -4.69
C ALA A 96 -5.16 -1.46 -4.05
N THR A 97 -5.13 -1.28 -2.74
CA THR A 97 -4.03 -0.57 -2.07
C THR A 97 -3.62 -1.24 -0.76
N HIS A 98 -2.38 -0.94 -0.37
CA HIS A 98 -1.82 -1.29 0.93
C HIS A 98 -1.24 -0.03 1.56
N GLY A 99 -1.12 0.00 2.87
CA GLY A 99 -0.46 1.08 3.59
C GLY A 99 0.12 0.60 4.90
N SER A 100 1.18 1.25 5.34
CA SER A 100 1.78 1.00 6.65
C SER A 100 0.78 1.35 7.75
N ASP A 101 0.76 0.58 8.81
CA ASP A 101 -0.22 0.74 9.89
C ASP A 101 0.35 1.36 11.17
N ALA A 102 1.67 1.55 11.24
CA ALA A 102 2.33 2.15 12.39
C ALA A 102 3.67 2.78 11.97
N PRO A 103 4.25 3.69 12.78
CA PRO A 103 5.57 4.25 12.47
C PRO A 103 6.66 3.20 12.27
N GLU A 104 6.66 2.13 13.07
CA GLU A 104 7.65 1.05 12.98
C GLU A 104 7.52 0.28 11.67
N THR A 105 6.30 -0.05 11.26
CA THR A 105 6.06 -0.73 9.99
C THR A 105 6.35 0.18 8.81
N ALA A 106 6.05 1.48 8.92
CA ALA A 106 6.39 2.45 7.89
C ALA A 106 7.90 2.52 7.69
N ALA A 107 8.68 2.56 8.78
CA ALA A 107 10.14 2.60 8.69
C ALA A 107 10.70 1.37 7.97
N PHE A 108 10.20 0.18 8.32
CA PHE A 108 10.60 -1.07 7.64
C PHE A 108 10.22 -1.05 6.17
N GLU A 109 8.97 -0.71 5.86
CA GLU A 109 8.42 -0.79 4.50
C GLU A 109 9.07 0.23 3.57
N LEU A 110 9.32 1.46 4.05
CA LEU A 110 10.04 2.46 3.27
C LEU A 110 11.48 2.01 2.99
N GLY A 111 12.17 1.47 3.99
CA GLY A 111 13.53 0.98 3.82
C GLY A 111 13.61 -0.27 2.93
N TYR A 112 12.52 -1.01 2.80
CA TYR A 112 12.45 -2.17 1.91
C TYR A 112 12.48 -1.75 0.43
N PHE A 113 11.77 -0.68 0.08
CA PHE A 113 11.61 -0.25 -1.29
C PHE A 113 12.49 0.93 -1.72
N PHE A 114 12.89 1.79 -0.79
CA PHE A 114 13.59 3.03 -1.11
C PHE A 114 14.92 3.13 -0.40
N ARG A 115 15.88 3.78 -1.08
CA ARG A 115 17.14 4.18 -0.43
C ARG A 115 16.90 5.46 0.36
N GLY A 116 17.70 5.68 1.43
CA GLY A 116 17.61 6.91 2.21
C GLY A 116 17.73 8.18 1.36
N LEU A 117 18.55 8.14 0.32
CA LEU A 117 18.73 9.25 -0.61
C LEU A 117 17.44 9.59 -1.37
N GLU A 118 16.61 8.60 -1.68
CA GLU A 118 15.35 8.79 -2.40
C GLU A 118 14.25 9.41 -1.53
N LEU A 119 14.42 9.35 -0.21
CA LEU A 119 13.41 9.81 0.76
C LEU A 119 13.63 11.25 1.26
N ARG A 120 14.64 11.93 0.76
CA ARG A 120 14.95 13.30 1.16
C ARG A 120 13.95 14.32 0.65
#